data_39caafa92655d0fe60c5f27f1ad4c976
#
_entry.id   39caafa92655d0fe60c5f27f1ad4c976
#
_cell.length_a   1.000
_cell.length_b   1.000
_cell.length_c   1.000
_cell.angle_alpha   90.00
_cell.angle_beta   90.00
_cell.angle_gamma   90.00
#
_symmetry.space_group_name_H-M   'P 1'
#
loop_
_entity.id
_entity.type
_entity.pdbx_description
1 polymer ?
#
loop_
_entity_poly.entity_id
_entity_poly.type
_entity_poly.pdbx_seq_one_letter_code
_entity_poly.pdbx_strand_id
1 'polypeptide(L)'
;GEGFSNIVGTYIMHRLAICGFKAFNNVHFYDYMVFQEARHGTMRDEAAVMFAISQSGETEPVLNDVRHAKQHGHKIATFTRRGDSTLAQLSDLVFVIDGAKQTLAGSLPNPFFGYVILTFENLMARYFDQNESV
;
A
#
# COMPACT_ATOMS: atom_id res chain seq x y z
N GLY A 1 -2.55 -5.65 -2.50
CA GLY A 1 -3.80 -5.45 -3.24
C GLY A 1 -4.19 -6.64 -4.07
N GLU A 2 -5.45 -6.67 -4.50
CA GLU A 2 -6.00 -7.73 -5.33
C GLU A 2 -6.46 -7.16 -6.66
N GLY A 3 -6.46 -7.97 -7.73
CA GLY A 3 -6.92 -7.54 -9.05
C GLY A 3 -6.18 -6.30 -9.56
N PHE A 4 -6.92 -5.28 -9.98
CA PHE A 4 -6.33 -4.01 -10.44
C PHE A 4 -5.53 -3.31 -9.35
N SER A 5 -5.91 -3.46 -8.09
CA SER A 5 -5.12 -2.92 -6.97
C SER A 5 -3.73 -3.53 -6.93
N ASN A 6 -3.60 -4.79 -7.32
CA ASN A 6 -2.30 -5.44 -7.39
C ASN A 6 -1.41 -4.86 -8.50
N ILE A 7 -1.99 -4.49 -9.63
CA ILE A 7 -1.27 -3.82 -10.71
C ILE A 7 -0.71 -2.47 -10.21
N VAL A 8 -1.52 -1.72 -9.50
CA VAL A 8 -1.10 -0.46 -8.88
C VAL A 8 0.00 -0.70 -7.84
N GLY A 9 -0.14 -1.75 -7.03
CA GLY A 9 0.89 -2.15 -6.08
C GLY A 9 2.22 -2.46 -6.75
N THR A 10 2.19 -3.12 -7.90
CA THR A 10 3.39 -3.40 -8.70
C THR A 10 4.02 -2.09 -9.21
N TYR A 11 3.22 -1.15 -9.67
CA TYR A 11 3.69 0.17 -10.06
C TYR A 11 4.43 0.85 -8.89
N ILE A 12 3.81 0.91 -7.73
CA ILE A 12 4.38 1.53 -6.53
C ILE A 12 5.69 0.84 -6.14
N MET A 13 5.72 -0.48 -6.17
CA MET A 13 6.94 -1.25 -5.89
C MET A 13 8.09 -0.85 -6.81
N HIS A 14 7.85 -0.78 -8.11
CA HIS A 14 8.88 -0.37 -9.07
C HIS A 14 9.36 1.05 -8.82
N ARG A 15 8.45 1.96 -8.54
CA ARG A 15 8.81 3.35 -8.24
C ARG A 15 9.67 3.44 -6.99
N LEU A 16 9.30 2.74 -5.94
CA LEU A 16 10.08 2.72 -4.70
C LEU A 16 11.47 2.11 -4.92
N ALA A 17 11.56 1.04 -5.70
CA ALA A 17 12.83 0.41 -6.01
C ALA A 17 13.77 1.36 -6.79
N ILE A 18 13.24 2.09 -7.77
CA ILE A 18 14.01 3.09 -8.50
C ILE A 18 14.52 4.19 -7.55
N CYS A 19 13.75 4.52 -6.53
CA CYS A 19 14.11 5.53 -5.54
C CYS A 19 15.05 5.01 -4.44
N GLY A 20 15.47 3.75 -4.52
CA GLY A 20 16.45 3.18 -3.59
C GLY A 20 15.85 2.45 -2.40
N PHE A 21 14.54 2.31 -2.32
CA PHE A 21 13.89 1.58 -1.24
C PHE A 21 13.82 0.08 -1.57
N LYS A 22 13.93 -0.76 -0.54
CA LYS A 22 13.62 -2.18 -0.67
C LYS A 22 12.12 -2.33 -0.68
N ALA A 23 11.57 -2.83 -1.77
CA ALA A 23 10.14 -2.96 -1.95
C ALA A 23 9.76 -4.31 -2.53
N PHE A 24 8.67 -4.87 -2.04
CA PHE A 24 8.17 -6.19 -2.44
C PHE A 24 6.68 -6.09 -2.74
N ASN A 25 6.23 -6.87 -3.71
CA ASN A 25 4.81 -7.03 -4.03
C ASN A 25 4.54 -8.48 -4.43
N ASN A 26 3.30 -8.90 -4.31
CA ASN A 26 2.87 -10.27 -4.62
C ASN A 26 3.52 -11.36 -3.74
N VAL A 27 4.12 -10.97 -2.65
CA VAL A 27 4.62 -11.93 -1.68
C VAL A 27 3.57 -12.06 -0.59
N HIS A 28 3.10 -13.27 -0.35
CA HIS A 28 2.26 -13.51 0.81
C HIS A 28 3.03 -13.14 2.07
N PHE A 29 2.38 -12.42 2.94
CA PHE A 29 3.06 -11.92 4.13
C PHE A 29 3.73 -13.03 4.94
N TYR A 30 3.10 -14.20 4.99
CA TYR A 30 3.68 -15.37 5.64
C TYR A 30 5.02 -15.78 5.03
N ASP A 31 5.07 -15.85 3.70
CA ASP A 31 6.31 -16.23 3.00
C ASP A 31 7.42 -15.20 3.24
N TYR A 32 7.05 -13.94 3.25
CA TYR A 32 7.98 -12.86 3.57
C TYR A 32 8.53 -12.98 4.99
N MET A 33 7.70 -13.33 5.96
CA MET A 33 8.12 -13.50 7.35
C MET A 33 9.05 -14.68 7.52
N VAL A 34 8.76 -15.80 6.86
CA VAL A 34 9.65 -16.97 6.85
C VAL A 34 11.01 -16.62 6.26
N PHE A 35 11.01 -15.86 5.16
CA PHE A 35 12.23 -15.38 4.53
C PHE A 35 13.02 -14.46 5.47
N GLN A 36 12.35 -13.56 6.19
CA GLN A 36 12.99 -12.67 7.15
C GLN A 36 13.62 -13.44 8.31
N GLU A 37 12.92 -14.42 8.86
CA GLU A 37 13.46 -15.27 9.93
C GLU A 37 14.69 -16.03 9.47
N ALA A 38 14.68 -16.55 8.24
CA ALA A 38 15.81 -17.27 7.66
C ALA A 38 17.04 -16.38 7.46
N ARG A 39 16.89 -15.07 7.39
CA ARG A 39 17.98 -14.11 7.24
C ARG A 39 18.55 -13.58 8.54
N HIS A 40 18.31 -14.25 9.65
CA HIS A 40 18.93 -13.99 10.95
C HIS A 40 18.69 -12.60 11.55
N GLY A 41 17.51 -12.07 11.40
CA GLY A 41 17.14 -10.87 12.13
C GLY A 41 17.92 -9.61 11.81
N THR A 42 18.74 -9.59 10.76
CA THR A 42 19.46 -8.37 10.35
C THR A 42 18.51 -7.26 9.91
N MET A 43 17.24 -7.58 9.70
CA MET A 43 16.20 -6.62 9.31
C MET A 43 15.19 -6.37 10.44
N ARG A 44 15.39 -6.92 11.64
CA ARG A 44 14.46 -6.75 12.76
C ARG A 44 14.31 -5.31 13.22
N ASP A 45 15.36 -4.52 13.05
CA ASP A 45 15.39 -3.13 13.48
C ASP A 45 15.04 -2.16 12.36
N GLU A 46 14.83 -2.63 11.13
CA GLU A 46 14.43 -1.78 10.03
C GLU A 46 12.92 -1.50 10.10
N ALA A 47 12.58 -0.23 10.04
CA ALA A 47 11.19 0.18 9.95
C ALA A 47 10.59 -0.33 8.64
N ALA A 48 9.50 -1.06 8.75
CA ALA A 48 8.79 -1.57 7.58
C ALA A 48 7.42 -0.92 7.47
N VAL A 49 7.05 -0.56 6.26
CA VAL A 49 5.75 0.02 5.94
C VAL A 49 5.07 -0.88 4.91
N MET A 50 3.84 -1.23 5.18
CA MET A 50 3.00 -1.92 4.21
C MET A 50 2.06 -0.92 3.55
N PHE A 51 2.11 -0.83 2.22
CA PHE A 51 1.12 -0.11 1.44
C PHE A 51 -0.02 -1.04 1.08
N ALA A 52 -1.21 -0.76 1.56
CA ALA A 52 -2.40 -1.53 1.27
C ALA A 52 -3.32 -0.74 0.34
N ILE A 53 -3.81 -1.39 -0.69
CA ILE A 53 -4.67 -0.77 -1.70
C ILE A 53 -5.93 -1.60 -1.83
N SER A 54 -7.05 -1.01 -1.45
CA SER A 54 -8.36 -1.65 -1.62
C SER A 54 -9.42 -0.57 -1.78
N GLN A 55 -10.10 -0.58 -2.90
CA GLN A 55 -11.13 0.41 -3.18
C GLN A 55 -12.26 0.37 -2.15
N SER A 56 -12.77 -0.81 -1.82
CA SER A 56 -13.81 -0.99 -0.82
C SER A 56 -13.28 -0.88 0.61
N GLY A 57 -12.03 -1.23 0.82
CA GLY A 57 -11.45 -1.37 2.15
C GLY A 57 -11.95 -2.61 2.90
N GLU A 58 -12.60 -3.54 2.19
CA GLU A 58 -13.19 -4.75 2.77
C GLU A 58 -12.70 -6.03 2.10
N THR A 59 -11.64 -5.95 1.30
CA THR A 59 -11.07 -7.10 0.60
C THR A 59 -10.39 -8.03 1.60
N GLU A 60 -10.98 -9.20 1.84
CA GLU A 60 -10.55 -10.08 2.93
C GLU A 60 -9.08 -10.51 2.85
N PRO A 61 -8.53 -10.92 1.70
CA PRO A 61 -7.10 -11.24 1.64
C PRO A 61 -6.21 -10.07 2.05
N VAL A 62 -6.57 -8.84 1.66
CA VAL A 62 -5.82 -7.64 2.03
C VAL A 62 -5.91 -7.39 3.53
N LEU A 63 -7.10 -7.55 4.11
CA LEU A 63 -7.29 -7.38 5.56
C LEU A 63 -6.45 -8.40 6.35
N ASN A 64 -6.40 -9.64 5.90
CA ASN A 64 -5.59 -10.68 6.54
C ASN A 64 -4.10 -10.33 6.51
N ASP A 65 -3.60 -9.88 5.35
CA ASP A 65 -2.20 -9.47 5.22
C ASP A 65 -1.88 -8.29 6.13
N VAL A 66 -2.78 -7.32 6.21
CA VAL A 66 -2.62 -6.15 7.09
C VAL A 66 -2.59 -6.56 8.56
N ARG A 67 -3.49 -7.45 8.97
CA ARG A 67 -3.51 -7.93 10.36
C ARG A 67 -2.19 -8.61 10.73
N HIS A 68 -1.66 -9.45 9.83
CA HIS A 68 -0.37 -10.10 10.05
C HIS A 68 0.78 -9.08 10.13
N ALA A 69 0.79 -8.10 9.23
CA ALA A 69 1.80 -7.05 9.24
C ALA A 69 1.78 -6.28 10.56
N LYS A 70 0.60 -5.94 11.06
CA LYS A 70 0.46 -5.24 12.35
C LYS A 70 0.98 -6.06 13.51
N GLN A 71 0.72 -7.39 13.52
CA GLN A 71 1.23 -8.28 14.56
C GLN A 71 2.75 -8.30 14.63
N HIS A 72 3.42 -7.97 13.52
CA HIS A 72 4.87 -7.91 13.43
C HIS A 72 5.43 -6.48 13.55
N GLY A 73 4.60 -5.54 13.96
CA GLY A 73 5.03 -4.17 14.22
C GLY A 73 5.18 -3.29 12.99
N HIS A 74 4.68 -3.70 11.83
CA HIS A 74 4.73 -2.90 10.62
C HIS A 74 3.73 -1.76 10.68
N LYS A 75 4.09 -0.61 10.14
CA LYS A 75 3.16 0.49 9.90
C LYS A 75 2.37 0.25 8.63
N ILE A 76 1.11 0.67 8.63
CA ILE A 76 0.21 0.45 7.51
C ILE A 76 -0.20 1.80 6.92
N ALA A 77 0.06 1.99 5.64
CA ALA A 77 -0.41 3.12 4.86
C ALA A 77 -1.39 2.60 3.81
N THR A 78 -2.58 3.16 3.75
CA THR A 78 -3.69 2.61 2.97
C THR A 78 -4.22 3.63 1.98
N PHE A 79 -4.52 3.15 0.77
CA PHE A 79 -5.31 3.87 -0.23
C PHE A 79 -6.66 3.18 -0.36
N THR A 80 -7.74 3.89 -0.08
CA THR A 80 -9.10 3.35 -0.15
C THR A 80 -10.09 4.46 -0.51
N ARG A 81 -11.26 4.08 -1.04
CA ARG A 81 -12.35 5.05 -1.23
C ARG A 81 -13.09 5.36 0.06
N ARG A 82 -13.03 4.46 1.04
CA ARG A 82 -13.88 4.54 2.22
C ARG A 82 -13.04 4.70 3.47
N GLY A 83 -13.03 5.93 3.99
CA GLY A 83 -12.35 6.25 5.24
C GLY A 83 -12.95 5.58 6.47
N ASP A 84 -14.16 5.03 6.35
CA ASP A 84 -14.85 4.30 7.41
C ASP A 84 -14.72 2.77 7.29
N SER A 85 -13.93 2.29 6.32
CA SER A 85 -13.77 0.86 6.08
C SER A 85 -12.96 0.16 7.16
N THR A 86 -13.04 -1.16 7.21
CA THR A 86 -12.23 -1.98 8.11
C THR A 86 -10.74 -1.75 7.87
N LEU A 87 -10.33 -1.68 6.61
CA LEU A 87 -8.94 -1.42 6.27
C LEU A 87 -8.47 -0.07 6.81
N ALA A 88 -9.29 0.97 6.67
CA ALA A 88 -8.95 2.29 7.19
C ALA A 88 -8.76 2.27 8.71
N GLN A 89 -9.63 1.55 9.44
CA GLN A 89 -9.54 1.43 10.89
C GLN A 89 -8.27 0.69 11.34
N LEU A 90 -7.78 -0.24 10.53
CA LEU A 90 -6.56 -0.99 10.81
C LEU A 90 -5.27 -0.21 10.47
N SER A 91 -5.39 0.90 9.77
CA SER A 91 -4.23 1.60 9.18
C SER A 91 -3.73 2.72 10.08
N ASP A 92 -2.42 2.97 10.02
CA ASP A 92 -1.79 4.09 10.70
C ASP A 92 -1.95 5.39 9.90
N LEU A 93 -1.97 5.27 8.58
CA LEU A 93 -2.15 6.40 7.67
C LEU A 93 -3.13 6.00 6.57
N VAL A 94 -4.13 6.83 6.33
CA VAL A 94 -5.18 6.55 5.34
C VAL A 94 -5.23 7.68 4.33
N PHE A 95 -5.09 7.32 3.05
CA PHE A 95 -5.34 8.22 1.93
C PHE A 95 -6.72 7.87 1.36
N VAL A 96 -7.69 8.73 1.59
CA VAL A 96 -9.03 8.54 1.05
C VAL A 96 -9.07 9.09 -0.37
N ILE A 97 -9.29 8.20 -1.33
CA ILE A 97 -9.38 8.55 -2.73
C ILE A 97 -10.85 8.77 -3.08
N ASP A 98 -11.27 10.01 -2.97
CA ASP A 98 -12.66 10.42 -3.20
C ASP A 98 -12.81 11.07 -4.58
N GLY A 99 -14.06 11.28 -5.00
CA GLY A 99 -14.40 11.97 -6.26
C GLY A 99 -14.57 11.04 -7.45
N ALA A 100 -14.31 9.75 -7.30
CA ALA A 100 -14.55 8.78 -8.35
C ALA A 100 -15.99 8.31 -8.28
N LYS A 101 -16.92 9.04 -8.90
CA LYS A 101 -18.28 8.55 -9.05
C LYS A 101 -18.26 7.35 -9.99
N GLN A 102 -18.81 6.24 -9.53
CA GLN A 102 -18.97 5.07 -10.39
C GLN A 102 -19.95 5.41 -11.50
N THR A 103 -19.59 5.06 -12.72
CA THR A 103 -20.49 5.16 -13.84
C THR A 103 -21.52 4.02 -13.77
N LEU A 104 -22.58 4.17 -14.55
CA LEU A 104 -23.66 3.17 -14.65
C LEU A 104 -23.16 1.78 -15.01
N ALA A 105 -22.00 1.68 -15.66
CA ALA A 105 -21.40 0.40 -16.03
C ALA A 105 -20.65 -0.28 -14.86
N GLY A 106 -20.60 0.33 -13.69
CA GLY A 106 -20.06 -0.25 -12.46
C GLY A 106 -18.56 -0.44 -12.42
N SER A 107 -17.92 -0.61 -13.54
CA SER A 107 -16.50 -0.94 -13.61
C SER A 107 -15.71 -0.06 -14.57
N LEU A 108 -16.37 0.68 -15.45
CA LEU A 108 -15.67 1.47 -16.46
C LEU A 108 -16.36 2.81 -16.69
N PRO A 109 -15.61 3.91 -16.70
CA PRO A 109 -14.24 4.06 -16.22
C PRO A 109 -14.18 4.04 -14.70
N ASN A 110 -13.04 3.56 -14.17
CA ASN A 110 -12.82 3.58 -12.72
C ASN A 110 -11.56 4.41 -12.41
N PRO A 111 -11.70 5.69 -12.08
CA PRO A 111 -10.56 6.55 -11.85
C PRO A 111 -9.84 6.32 -10.52
N PHE A 112 -10.34 5.46 -9.64
CA PHE A 112 -9.73 5.20 -8.34
C PHE A 112 -8.24 4.85 -8.48
N PHE A 113 -7.93 3.93 -9.38
CA PHE A 113 -6.56 3.44 -9.53
C PHE A 113 -5.61 4.51 -10.05
N GLY A 114 -6.07 5.32 -10.99
CA GLY A 114 -5.29 6.46 -11.49
C GLY A 114 -5.02 7.49 -10.39
N TYR A 115 -6.00 7.76 -9.56
CA TYR A 115 -5.83 8.68 -8.43
C TYR A 115 -4.89 8.13 -7.36
N VAL A 116 -4.88 6.83 -7.13
CA VAL A 116 -3.90 6.20 -6.23
C VAL A 116 -2.48 6.47 -6.74
N ILE A 117 -2.24 6.23 -8.02
CA ILE A 117 -0.93 6.47 -8.64
C ILE A 117 -0.54 7.94 -8.52
N LEU A 118 -1.45 8.85 -8.84
CA LEU A 118 -1.19 10.29 -8.76
C LEU A 118 -0.89 10.73 -7.33
N THR A 119 -1.65 10.24 -6.36
CA THR A 119 -1.42 10.54 -4.95
C THR A 119 -0.06 10.05 -4.51
N PHE A 120 0.31 8.83 -4.89
CA PHE A 120 1.61 8.26 -4.58
C PHE A 120 2.74 9.09 -5.20
N GLU A 121 2.64 9.47 -6.48
CA GLU A 121 3.66 10.28 -7.13
C GLU A 121 3.82 11.64 -6.45
N ASN A 122 2.73 12.25 -6.01
CA ASN A 122 2.77 13.51 -5.27
C ASN A 122 3.46 13.34 -3.90
N LEU A 123 3.23 12.23 -3.23
CA LEU A 123 3.92 11.92 -1.98
C LEU A 123 5.42 11.79 -2.19
N MET A 124 5.84 11.09 -3.24
CA MET A 124 7.25 10.90 -3.55
C MET A 124 7.91 12.23 -3.92
N ALA A 125 7.21 13.06 -4.69
CA ALA A 125 7.71 14.39 -5.04
C ALA A 125 7.96 15.24 -3.78
N ARG A 126 7.01 15.24 -2.83
CA ARG A 126 7.18 15.96 -1.57
C ARG A 126 8.32 15.41 -0.73
N TYR A 127 8.45 14.10 -0.67
CA TYR A 127 9.52 13.46 0.09
C TYR A 127 10.88 13.90 -0.44
N PHE A 128 11.09 13.85 -1.75
CA PHE A 128 12.37 14.22 -2.35
C PHE A 128 12.63 15.73 -2.24
N ASP A 129 11.63 16.57 -2.43
CA ASP A 129 11.77 18.02 -2.24
C ASP A 129 12.24 18.36 -0.82
N GLN A 130 11.69 17.68 0.20
CA GLN A 130 12.08 17.91 1.59
C GLN A 130 13.49 17.42 1.90
N ASN A 131 13.94 16.35 1.25
CA ASN A 131 15.25 15.75 1.53
C ASN A 131 16.35 16.28 0.63
N GLU A 132 16.05 16.96 -0.47
CA GLU A 132 17.02 17.61 -1.35
C GLU A 132 17.31 19.05 -0.95
N SER A 133 16.48 19.65 -0.13
CA SER A 133 16.64 21.05 0.33
C SER A 133 17.63 21.16 1.47
N VAL A 134 18.84 20.68 1.22
CA VAL A 134 19.95 20.80 2.18
C VAL A 134 20.91 21.88 1.74
#